data_f3b9fd9e79de22deeb18673d46f24a05
#
_entry.id   f3b9fd9e79de22deeb18673d46f24a05
#
_cell.length_a   1.000
_cell.length_b   1.000
_cell.length_c   1.000
_cell.angle_alpha   90.00
_cell.angle_beta   90.00
_cell.angle_gamma   90.00
#
_symmetry.space_group_name_H-M   'P 1'
#
loop_
_entity.id
_entity.type
_entity.pdbx_description
1 polymer ?
#
loop_
_entity_poly.entity_id
_entity_poly.type
_entity_poly.pdbx_seq_one_letter_code
_entity_poly.pdbx_strand_id
1 'polypeptide(L)'
;LTVVVAHDDTVRKRKHEPVTNQDLRRRMVEGLKPVDVACVGNPPDVPIFDILPEIEPSVIALGYDQEHAEDRIRSALEERGFTSIEVVRVDGLSDDLDGTRKIIARIVERAKGGNL
;
A
#
# COMPACT_ATOMS: atom_id res chain seq x y z
N LEU A 1 12.82 -4.31 -5.58
CA LEU A 1 11.59 -3.67 -5.12
C LEU A 1 11.17 -4.22 -3.76
N THR A 2 11.06 -3.34 -2.78
CA THR A 2 10.49 -3.64 -1.47
C THR A 2 9.08 -3.07 -1.39
N VAL A 3 8.12 -3.89 -0.97
CA VAL A 3 6.73 -3.46 -0.78
C VAL A 3 6.38 -3.53 0.70
N VAL A 4 5.83 -2.45 1.21
CA VAL A 4 5.34 -2.36 2.59
C VAL A 4 3.82 -2.55 2.59
N VAL A 5 3.37 -3.61 3.22
CA VAL A 5 1.96 -3.96 3.34
C VAL A 5 1.40 -3.35 4.62
N ALA A 6 0.19 -2.81 4.57
CA ALA A 6 -0.42 -2.17 5.73
C ALA A 6 -0.65 -3.16 6.88
N HIS A 7 -0.32 -2.73 8.09
CA HIS A 7 -0.63 -3.45 9.32
C HIS A 7 -2.15 -3.59 9.48
N ASP A 8 -2.62 -4.70 10.06
CA ASP A 8 -4.06 -4.94 10.24
C ASP A 8 -4.75 -3.81 11.02
N ASP A 9 -4.12 -3.30 12.07
CA ASP A 9 -4.67 -2.20 12.85
C ASP A 9 -4.74 -0.89 12.04
N THR A 10 -3.84 -0.69 11.09
CA THR A 10 -3.90 0.45 10.18
C THR A 10 -5.10 0.34 9.25
N VAL A 11 -5.38 -0.87 8.75
CA VAL A 11 -6.56 -1.13 7.90
C VAL A 11 -7.84 -0.88 8.68
N ARG A 12 -7.93 -1.41 9.91
CA ARG A 12 -9.10 -1.20 10.80
C ARG A 12 -9.37 0.27 11.06
N LYS A 13 -8.31 1.02 11.35
CA LYS A 13 -8.42 2.45 11.67
C LYS A 13 -8.84 3.30 10.47
N ARG A 14 -8.37 2.96 9.27
CA ARG A 14 -8.54 3.80 8.08
C ARG A 14 -9.68 3.41 7.17
N LYS A 15 -10.06 2.15 7.14
CA LYS A 15 -11.03 1.61 6.17
C LYS A 15 -12.10 0.75 6.82
N HIS A 16 -11.78 -0.50 7.10
CA HIS A 16 -12.71 -1.52 7.56
C HIS A 16 -11.94 -2.68 8.19
N GLU A 17 -12.64 -3.65 8.72
CA GLU A 17 -12.02 -4.90 9.16
C GLU A 17 -11.35 -5.59 7.96
N PRO A 18 -10.07 -5.98 8.07
CA PRO A 18 -9.39 -6.65 6.96
C PRO A 18 -9.98 -8.03 6.69
N VAL A 19 -10.20 -8.34 5.42
CA VAL A 19 -10.68 -9.68 4.99
C VAL A 19 -9.56 -10.70 5.10
N THR A 20 -8.35 -10.32 4.68
CA THR A 20 -7.13 -11.13 4.82
C THR A 20 -6.22 -10.50 5.85
N ASN A 21 -5.57 -11.31 6.68
CA ASN A 21 -4.64 -10.78 7.67
C ASN A 21 -3.35 -10.26 7.01
N GLN A 22 -2.59 -9.47 7.76
CA GLN A 22 -1.38 -8.82 7.26
C GLN A 22 -0.31 -9.81 6.79
N ASP A 23 -0.16 -10.94 7.43
CA ASP A 23 0.82 -11.95 7.02
C ASP A 23 0.44 -12.59 5.68
N LEU A 24 -0.83 -12.90 5.48
CA LEU A 24 -1.31 -13.43 4.20
C LEU A 24 -1.14 -12.40 3.08
N ARG A 25 -1.49 -11.12 3.33
CA ARG A 25 -1.29 -10.07 2.34
C ARG A 25 0.18 -9.91 1.98
N ARG A 26 1.07 -9.92 2.98
CA ARG A 26 2.51 -9.85 2.77
C ARG A 26 3.00 -11.00 1.90
N ARG A 27 2.59 -12.22 2.22
CA ARG A 27 3.00 -13.43 1.48
C ARG A 27 2.51 -13.44 0.04
N MET A 28 1.27 -12.99 -0.20
CA MET A 28 0.74 -12.86 -1.56
C MET A 28 1.51 -11.84 -2.38
N VAL A 29 1.83 -10.69 -1.80
CA VAL A 29 2.62 -9.64 -2.47
C VAL A 29 4.04 -10.11 -2.74
N GLU A 30 4.66 -10.80 -1.81
CA GLU A 30 6.01 -11.34 -1.98
C GLU A 30 6.10 -12.36 -3.12
N GLY A 31 5.00 -13.04 -3.43
CA GLY A 31 4.92 -13.97 -4.55
C GLY A 31 4.83 -13.32 -5.92
N LEU A 32 4.64 -12.00 -6.01
CA LEU A 32 4.61 -11.30 -7.28
C LEU A 32 6.00 -11.19 -7.87
N LYS A 33 6.11 -11.44 -9.18
CA LYS A 33 7.38 -11.53 -9.88
C LYS A 33 8.34 -10.34 -9.68
N PRO A 34 7.88 -9.07 -9.72
CA PRO A 34 8.78 -7.93 -9.57
C PRO A 34 9.17 -7.61 -8.12
N VAL A 35 8.57 -8.27 -7.14
CA VAL A 35 8.79 -7.97 -5.72
C VAL A 35 9.94 -8.82 -5.17
N ASP A 36 10.96 -8.16 -4.64
CA ASP A 36 12.08 -8.82 -3.99
C ASP A 36 11.79 -9.11 -2.51
N VAL A 37 11.22 -8.12 -1.82
CA VAL A 37 10.91 -8.21 -0.39
C VAL A 37 9.54 -7.61 -0.12
N ALA A 38 8.72 -8.28 0.66
CA ALA A 38 7.50 -7.72 1.22
C ALA A 38 7.58 -7.75 2.75
N CYS A 39 7.23 -6.65 3.38
CA CYS A 39 7.19 -6.55 4.83
C CYS A 39 5.89 -5.88 5.29
N VAL A 40 5.54 -6.10 6.56
CA VAL A 40 4.40 -5.44 7.18
C VAL A 40 4.85 -4.10 7.76
N GLY A 41 4.12 -3.04 7.46
CA GLY A 41 4.39 -1.71 8.03
C GLY A 41 4.07 -1.65 9.51
N ASN A 42 4.45 -0.54 10.13
CA ASN A 42 4.21 -0.31 11.55
C ASN A 42 2.72 -0.19 11.87
N PRO A 43 2.31 -0.52 13.11
CA PRO A 43 0.95 -0.22 13.58
C PRO A 43 0.69 1.30 13.58
N PRO A 44 -0.58 1.75 13.62
CA PRO A 44 -0.92 3.17 13.41
C PRO A 44 -0.40 4.14 14.47
N ASP A 45 0.01 3.66 15.63
CA ASP A 45 0.62 4.45 16.71
C ASP A 45 2.12 4.66 16.53
N VAL A 46 2.75 3.97 15.60
CA VAL A 46 4.18 4.09 15.26
C VAL A 46 4.30 4.72 13.87
N PRO A 47 5.10 5.79 13.69
CA PRO A 47 5.28 6.41 12.39
C PRO A 47 5.80 5.41 11.34
N ILE A 48 5.17 5.39 10.16
CA ILE A 48 5.57 4.49 9.07
C ILE A 48 7.02 4.74 8.63
N PHE A 49 7.50 5.98 8.74
CA PHE A 49 8.84 6.36 8.33
C PHE A 49 9.95 5.80 9.22
N ASP A 50 9.61 5.27 10.40
CA ASP A 50 10.57 4.61 11.28
C ASP A 50 11.13 3.32 10.69
N ILE A 51 10.49 2.78 9.63
CA ILE A 51 10.98 1.63 8.88
C ILE A 51 12.10 1.97 7.87
N LEU A 52 12.25 3.24 7.50
CA LEU A 52 13.18 3.65 6.45
C LEU A 52 14.65 3.27 6.72
N PRO A 53 15.18 3.38 7.95
CA PRO A 53 16.56 2.96 8.21
C PRO A 53 16.82 1.47 7.91
N GLU A 54 15.80 0.64 8.03
CA GLU A 54 15.91 -0.79 7.73
C GLU A 54 15.86 -1.09 6.24
N ILE A 55 15.06 -0.31 5.50
CA ILE A 55 14.84 -0.51 4.05
C ILE A 55 15.90 0.21 3.23
N GLU A 56 16.34 1.38 3.67
CA GLU A 56 17.30 2.26 2.97
C GLU A 56 16.91 2.50 1.50
N PRO A 57 15.68 3.01 1.21
CA PRO A 57 15.25 3.19 -0.16
C PRO A 57 15.94 4.37 -0.82
N SER A 58 16.20 4.27 -2.12
CA SER A 58 16.59 5.40 -2.96
C SER A 58 15.38 6.15 -3.50
N VAL A 59 14.28 5.45 -3.71
CA VAL A 59 13.04 5.97 -4.29
C VAL A 59 11.85 5.44 -3.50
N ILE A 60 10.91 6.33 -3.19
CA ILE A 60 9.59 5.97 -2.67
C ILE A 60 8.57 6.19 -3.79
N ALA A 61 7.88 5.12 -4.20
CA ALA A 61 6.85 5.19 -5.22
C ALA A 61 5.46 5.25 -4.58
N LEU A 62 4.64 6.18 -5.07
CA LEU A 62 3.26 6.37 -4.65
C LEU A 62 2.29 5.92 -5.74
N GLY A 63 1.14 5.39 -5.33
CA GLY A 63 0.05 5.12 -6.25
C GLY A 63 -0.55 6.41 -6.84
N TYR A 64 -1.17 6.27 -8.00
CA TYR A 64 -1.74 7.39 -8.76
C TYR A 64 -2.83 8.17 -8.01
N ASP A 65 -3.52 7.52 -7.09
CA ASP A 65 -4.65 8.06 -6.33
C ASP A 65 -4.27 8.63 -4.94
N GLN A 66 -2.97 8.74 -4.66
CA GLN A 66 -2.45 9.19 -3.37
C GLN A 66 -1.92 10.64 -3.40
N GLU A 67 -2.63 11.55 -4.08
CA GLU A 67 -2.16 12.94 -4.29
C GLU A 67 -1.78 13.67 -2.99
N HIS A 68 -2.61 13.57 -1.98
CA HIS A 68 -2.37 14.27 -0.70
C HIS A 68 -1.25 13.64 0.14
N ALA A 69 -0.80 12.44 -0.19
CA ALA A 69 0.25 11.77 0.54
C ALA A 69 1.65 12.26 0.17
N GLU A 70 1.85 12.76 -1.06
CA GLU A 70 3.16 13.17 -1.56
C GLU A 70 3.79 14.29 -0.72
N ASP A 71 3.05 15.37 -0.47
CA ASP A 71 3.54 16.49 0.34
C ASP A 71 3.83 16.09 1.77
N ARG A 72 3.00 15.24 2.36
CA ARG A 72 3.24 14.69 3.70
C ARG A 72 4.51 13.85 3.76
N ILE A 73 4.74 13.02 2.75
CA ILE A 73 5.92 12.17 2.68
C ILE A 73 7.16 13.02 2.53
N ARG A 74 7.17 14.01 1.65
CA ARG A 74 8.29 14.93 1.46
C ARG A 74 8.61 15.67 2.74
N SER A 75 7.62 16.21 3.43
CA SER A 75 7.78 16.91 4.70
C SER A 75 8.34 15.99 5.79
N ALA A 76 7.83 14.78 5.90
CA ALA A 76 8.30 13.80 6.88
C ALA A 76 9.74 13.36 6.62
N LEU A 77 10.14 13.24 5.36
CA LEU A 77 11.52 12.93 4.98
C LEU A 77 12.46 14.06 5.34
N GLU A 78 12.08 15.30 5.05
CA GLU A 78 12.87 16.50 5.42
C GLU A 78 13.07 16.62 6.93
N GLU A 79 12.01 16.46 7.71
CA GLU A 79 12.05 16.50 9.17
C GLU A 79 13.00 15.44 9.76
N ARG A 80 13.14 14.31 9.09
CA ARG A 80 13.99 13.19 9.53
C ARG A 80 15.40 13.22 8.93
N GLY A 81 15.71 14.22 8.09
CA GLY A 81 17.02 14.37 7.45
C GLY A 81 17.28 13.44 6.27
N PHE A 82 16.26 12.82 5.72
CA PHE A 82 16.38 12.00 4.50
C PHE A 82 16.28 12.89 3.26
N THR A 83 17.38 13.49 2.86
CA THR A 83 17.43 14.47 1.76
C THR A 83 17.72 13.85 0.39
N SER A 84 18.14 12.59 0.34
CA SER A 84 18.53 11.89 -0.90
C SER A 84 17.48 10.92 -1.43
N ILE A 85 16.35 10.78 -0.75
CA ILE A 85 15.26 9.89 -1.18
C ILE A 85 14.37 10.63 -2.17
N GLU A 86 14.22 10.09 -3.37
CA GLU A 86 13.30 10.59 -4.38
C GLU A 86 11.89 10.06 -4.12
N VAL A 87 10.88 10.92 -4.29
CA VAL A 87 9.48 10.53 -4.21
C VAL A 87 8.88 10.66 -5.62
N VAL A 88 8.36 9.56 -6.15
CA VAL A 88 7.75 9.50 -7.47
C VAL A 88 6.33 8.99 -7.38
N ARG A 89 5.50 9.42 -8.32
CA ARG A 89 4.13 8.92 -8.48
C ARG A 89 4.09 8.02 -9.70
N VAL A 90 3.47 6.85 -9.57
CA VAL A 90 3.26 5.95 -10.71
C VAL A 90 1.89 6.20 -11.33
N ASP A 91 1.79 5.96 -12.63
CA ASP A 91 0.54 6.09 -13.37
C ASP A 91 -0.46 4.98 -12.99
N GLY A 92 -1.74 5.30 -13.08
CA GLY A 92 -2.80 4.32 -12.88
C GLY A 92 -2.92 3.34 -14.04
N LEU A 93 -3.39 2.13 -13.74
CA LEU A 93 -3.73 1.15 -14.76
C LEU A 93 -5.07 1.53 -15.40
N SER A 94 -5.12 1.55 -16.74
CA SER A 94 -6.34 1.82 -17.49
C SER A 94 -7.17 0.55 -17.65
N ASP A 95 -7.94 0.21 -16.61
CA ASP A 95 -8.83 -0.95 -16.57
C ASP A 95 -10.06 -0.64 -15.73
N ASP A 96 -11.21 -1.25 -16.07
CA ASP A 96 -12.46 -1.06 -15.33
C ASP A 96 -12.44 -1.73 -13.95
N LEU A 97 -11.53 -2.68 -13.74
CA LEU A 97 -11.33 -3.37 -12.46
C LEU A 97 -10.01 -2.99 -11.78
N ASP A 98 -9.60 -1.74 -11.90
CA ASP A 98 -8.33 -1.24 -11.36
C ASP A 98 -8.30 -1.02 -9.84
N GLY A 99 -9.38 -1.36 -9.14
CA GLY A 99 -9.46 -1.24 -7.68
C GLY A 99 -10.27 -2.36 -7.04
N THR A 100 -9.89 -2.72 -5.82
CA THR A 100 -10.55 -3.78 -5.05
C THR A 100 -12.05 -3.55 -4.88
N ARG A 101 -12.48 -2.31 -4.67
CA ARG A 101 -13.90 -1.96 -4.54
C ARG A 101 -14.69 -2.29 -5.79
N LYS A 102 -14.12 -2.08 -6.97
CA LYS A 102 -14.74 -2.40 -8.25
C LYS A 102 -14.87 -3.91 -8.44
N ILE A 103 -13.87 -4.67 -8.03
CA ILE A 103 -13.87 -6.13 -8.06
C ILE A 103 -14.96 -6.66 -7.12
N ILE A 104 -15.02 -6.18 -5.89
CA ILE A 104 -16.04 -6.58 -4.91
C ILE A 104 -17.44 -6.26 -5.43
N ALA A 105 -17.66 -5.06 -5.96
CA ALA A 105 -18.94 -4.66 -6.52
C ALA A 105 -19.37 -5.59 -7.66
N ARG A 106 -18.46 -5.97 -8.54
CA ARG A 106 -18.72 -6.92 -9.63
C ARG A 106 -19.10 -8.30 -9.11
N ILE A 107 -18.41 -8.78 -8.10
CA ILE A 107 -18.71 -10.09 -7.47
C ILE A 107 -20.09 -10.08 -6.83
N VAL A 108 -20.43 -9.03 -6.07
CA VAL A 108 -21.75 -8.89 -5.43
C VAL A 108 -22.86 -8.85 -6.48
N GLU A 109 -22.68 -8.09 -7.55
CA GLU A 109 -23.61 -8.01 -8.66
C GLU A 109 -23.88 -9.39 -9.29
N ARG A 110 -22.81 -10.13 -9.58
CA ARG A 110 -22.93 -11.47 -10.16
C ARG A 110 -23.56 -12.47 -9.20
N ALA A 111 -23.23 -12.39 -7.92
CA ALA A 111 -23.84 -13.23 -6.90
C ALA A 111 -25.35 -13.01 -6.81
N LYS A 112 -25.81 -11.74 -6.82
CA LYS A 112 -27.23 -11.38 -6.83
C LYS A 112 -27.95 -11.84 -8.10
N GLY A 113 -27.26 -11.82 -9.23
CA GLY A 113 -27.77 -12.29 -10.52
C GLY A 113 -27.71 -13.81 -10.72
N GLY A 114 -27.19 -14.57 -9.75
CA GLY A 114 -27.05 -16.04 -9.85
C GLY A 114 -25.92 -16.50 -10.79
N ASN A 115 -24.94 -15.65 -11.07
CA ASN A 115 -23.84 -15.91 -12.01
C ASN A 115 -22.51 -16.32 -11.34
N LEU A 116 -22.58 -16.66 -10.08
CA LEU A 116 -21.43 -17.18 -9.34
C LEU A 116 -21.63 -18.66 -9.01
#